data_74892bb776cc33a339b8f7b920b0f029
#
_entry.id   74892bb776cc33a339b8f7b920b0f029
#
_cell.length_a   1.000
_cell.length_b   1.000
_cell.length_c   1.000
_cell.angle_alpha   90.00
_cell.angle_beta   90.00
_cell.angle_gamma   90.00
#
_symmetry.space_group_name_H-M   'P 1'
#
loop_
_entity.id
_entity.type
_entity.pdbx_description
1 polymer ?
#
loop_
_entity_poly.entity_id
_entity_poly.type
_entity_poly.pdbx_seq_one_letter_code
_entity_poly.pdbx_strand_id
1 'polypeptide(L)'
;IIDYTYNPQMECLEKRNVKKVSNYDTTGMKVLNLNIKKVFFDQIIKGEKKTEYRELKQTTLNKYTYIDEADGKRYLRRYDALRLYVGYRKDRENALIQVIDTTYNEGVVEYHLGKILSHEK
;
A
#
# COMPACT_ATOMS: atom_id res chain seq x y z
N ILE A 1 -18.01 -9.25 1.52
CA ILE A 1 -18.50 -8.86 1.53
C ILE A 1 -18.54 -8.79 1.83
N ILE A 2 -17.93 -8.92 2.01
CA ILE A 2 -18.25 -8.54 2.19
C ILE A 2 -18.12 -8.53 2.56
N ASP A 3 -17.71 -8.91 2.69
CA ASP A 3 -18.02 -8.66 2.99
C ASP A 3 -18.20 -8.64 3.36
N TYR A 4 -17.96 -9.09 3.24
CA TYR A 4 -18.51 -8.81 3.42
C TYR A 4 -18.83 -8.89 3.41
N THR A 5 -18.81 -9.08 3.66
CA THR A 5 -19.50 -8.89 3.72
C THR A 5 -20.11 -8.77 3.91
N TYR A 6 -20.25 -9.08 3.83
CA TYR A 6 -21.03 -8.69 3.94
C TYR A 6 -21.62 -8.77 4.15
N ASN A 7 -21.76 -9.09 4.52
CA ASN A 7 -22.43 -8.94 4.86
C ASN A 7 -23.02 -8.72 5.32
N PRO A 8 -23.22 -8.73 5.36
CA PRO A 8 -23.69 -8.50 5.94
C PRO A 8 -24.09 -8.84 6.65
N GLN A 9 -23.66 -8.91 6.77
CA GLN A 9 -23.63 -9.01 7.35
C GLN A 9 -23.32 -9.12 8.03
N MET A 10 -23.07 -9.23 8.15
CA MET A 10 -22.67 -9.09 8.66
C MET A 10 -22.49 -8.72 9.27
N GLU A 11 -22.52 -8.66 9.36
CA GLU A 11 -22.21 -8.19 9.95
C GLU A 11 -21.93 -7.97 10.64
N CYS A 12 -21.98 -8.24 10.83
CA CYS A 12 -21.47 -7.95 11.43
C CYS A 12 -21.06 -8.09 11.98
N LEU A 13 -20.71 -8.22 12.01
CA LEU A 13 -20.15 -8.12 12.43
C LEU A 13 -19.73 -7.90 12.95
N GLU A 14 -19.61 -7.93 13.00
CA GLU A 14 -19.07 -7.40 13.42
C GLU A 14 -18.54 -6.76 13.66
N LYS A 15 -18.45 -6.38 13.77
CA LYS A 15 -17.98 -5.59 13.99
C LYS A 15 -17.35 -5.45 14.61
N ARG A 16 -16.66 -5.64 14.88
CA ARG A 16 -16.00 -5.52 15.44
C ARG A 16 -15.12 -5.30 16.02
N ASN A 17 -14.58 -5.45 16.34
CA ASN A 17 -13.74 -5.26 16.91
C ASN A 17 -12.70 -4.87 16.93
N VAL A 18 -12.33 -4.51 16.70
CA VAL A 18 -11.35 -4.29 16.57
C VAL A 18 -10.28 -3.60 17.04
N LYS A 19 -9.65 -3.55 17.25
CA LYS A 19 -8.82 -3.01 17.76
C LYS A 19 -7.85 -2.34 17.30
N LYS A 20 -7.40 -2.13 17.19
CA LYS A 20 -6.67 -1.69 16.93
C LYS A 20 -5.85 -1.28 16.16
N VAL A 21 -5.59 -1.04 16.06
CA VAL A 21 -4.67 -0.91 15.00
C VAL A 21 -4.87 0.39 14.25
N SER A 22 -4.85 0.41 12.88
CA SER A 22 -5.06 1.64 12.14
C SER A 22 -6.49 2.13 12.29
N ASN A 23 -6.64 3.43 12.50
CA ASN A 23 -7.95 4.06 12.56
C ASN A 23 -8.44 4.52 11.20
N TYR A 24 -7.61 4.41 10.16
CA TYR A 24 -8.00 4.85 8.83
C TYR A 24 -8.76 3.75 8.10
N ASP A 25 -9.92 4.10 7.58
CA ASP A 25 -10.76 3.15 6.85
C ASP A 25 -10.22 2.98 5.43
N THR A 26 -9.77 1.78 5.12
CA THR A 26 -9.23 1.47 3.79
C THR A 26 -10.20 0.67 2.93
N THR A 27 -11.47 0.61 3.33
CA THR A 27 -12.50 -0.10 2.57
C THR A 27 -12.57 0.44 1.14
N GLY A 28 -12.48 -0.47 0.17
CA GLY A 28 -12.52 -0.09 -1.25
C GLY A 28 -11.20 0.38 -1.82
N MET A 29 -10.18 0.52 -0.98
CA MET A 29 -8.84 0.94 -1.44
C MET A 29 -7.97 -0.26 -1.76
N LYS A 30 -7.15 -0.12 -2.80
CA LYS A 30 -6.10 -1.08 -3.09
C LYS A 30 -4.83 -0.61 -2.42
N VAL A 31 -4.39 -1.36 -1.42
CA VAL A 31 -3.24 -0.99 -0.59
C VAL A 31 -2.12 -1.99 -0.82
N LEU A 32 -0.93 -1.48 -1.08
CA LEU A 32 0.27 -2.30 -1.21
C LEU A 32 1.09 -2.20 0.06
N ASN A 33 1.37 -3.34 0.69
CA ASN A 33 2.16 -3.40 1.92
C ASN A 33 3.63 -3.58 1.56
N LEU A 34 4.48 -2.70 2.08
CA LEU A 34 5.91 -2.73 1.81
C LEU A 34 6.69 -2.50 3.09
N ASN A 35 7.85 -3.15 3.20
CA ASN A 35 8.81 -2.85 4.26
C ASN A 35 9.76 -1.77 3.77
N ILE A 36 10.19 -0.88 4.66
CA ILE A 36 11.05 0.24 4.31
C ILE A 36 12.06 0.48 5.44
N LYS A 37 13.21 1.01 5.07
CA LYS A 37 14.23 1.39 6.05
C LYS A 37 13.80 2.64 6.80
N LYS A 38 14.16 2.71 8.07
CA LYS A 38 13.76 3.82 8.94
C LYS A 38 14.16 5.18 8.38
N VAL A 39 15.36 5.29 7.81
CA VAL A 39 15.83 6.56 7.28
C VAL A 39 14.92 7.08 6.15
N PHE A 40 14.48 6.19 5.26
CA PHE A 40 13.58 6.60 4.17
C PHE A 40 12.17 6.85 4.68
N PHE A 41 11.73 6.05 5.65
CA PHE A 41 10.42 6.24 6.27
C PHE A 41 10.33 7.65 6.89
N ASP A 42 11.35 8.03 7.64
CA ASP A 42 11.38 9.36 8.28
C ASP A 42 11.37 10.48 7.25
N GLN A 43 12.07 10.30 6.13
CA GLN A 43 12.06 11.29 5.05
C GLN A 43 10.68 11.46 4.43
N ILE A 44 9.94 10.37 4.29
CA ILE A 44 8.56 10.42 3.78
C ILE A 44 7.66 11.15 4.77
N ILE A 45 7.76 10.81 6.05
CA ILE A 45 6.93 11.43 7.09
C ILE A 45 7.18 12.93 7.17
N LYS A 46 8.44 13.35 6.99
CA LYS A 46 8.79 14.78 7.02
C LYS A 46 8.45 15.52 5.72
N GLY A 47 8.05 14.79 4.69
CA GLY A 47 7.75 15.39 3.40
C GLY A 47 8.96 15.66 2.52
N GLU A 48 10.13 15.16 2.93
CA GLU A 48 11.38 15.35 2.16
C GLU A 48 11.48 14.37 0.99
N LYS A 49 10.90 13.17 1.14
CA LYS A 49 10.89 12.16 0.10
C LYS A 49 9.44 11.94 -0.36
N LYS A 50 9.19 12.20 -1.64
CA LYS A 50 7.83 12.13 -2.20
C LYS A 50 7.65 11.06 -3.25
N THR A 51 8.65 10.22 -3.46
CA THR A 51 8.57 9.12 -4.39
C THR A 51 9.22 7.90 -3.76
N GLU A 52 8.54 6.77 -3.82
CA GLU A 52 9.09 5.49 -3.38
C GLU A 52 9.44 4.68 -4.62
N TYR A 53 10.68 4.18 -4.67
CA TYR A 53 11.22 3.47 -5.82
C TYR A 53 11.30 1.99 -5.49
N ARG A 54 10.80 1.15 -6.40
CA ARG A 54 10.87 -0.30 -6.23
C ARG A 54 11.37 -0.94 -7.50
N GLU A 55 12.44 -1.72 -7.38
CA GLU A 55 13.04 -2.39 -8.51
C GLU A 55 12.14 -3.53 -9.00
N LEU A 56 11.93 -3.60 -10.31
CA LEU A 56 11.13 -4.64 -10.93
C LEU A 56 12.05 -5.82 -11.23
N LYS A 57 11.88 -6.90 -10.48
CA LYS A 57 12.67 -8.12 -10.61
C LYS A 57 11.76 -9.28 -10.97
N GLN A 58 12.34 -10.39 -11.39
CA GLN A 58 11.58 -11.59 -11.67
C GLN A 58 10.73 -12.00 -10.47
N THR A 59 11.27 -11.86 -9.27
CA THR A 59 10.58 -12.24 -8.03
C THR A 59 9.50 -11.25 -7.61
N THR A 60 9.52 -10.01 -8.11
CA THR A 60 8.54 -8.99 -7.74
C THR A 60 7.62 -8.60 -8.88
N LEU A 61 7.75 -9.26 -10.02
CA LEU A 61 7.04 -8.90 -11.23
C LEU A 61 5.53 -8.86 -11.03
N ASN A 62 4.97 -9.90 -10.41
CA ASN A 62 3.53 -10.00 -10.20
C ASN A 62 3.02 -9.12 -9.05
N LYS A 63 3.91 -8.67 -8.18
CA LYS A 63 3.56 -7.77 -7.10
C LYS A 63 3.23 -6.37 -7.63
N TYR A 64 4.01 -5.93 -8.62
CA TYR A 64 3.89 -4.55 -9.13
C TYR A 64 3.22 -4.46 -10.48
N THR A 65 3.04 -5.59 -11.19
CA THR A 65 2.48 -5.59 -12.54
C THR A 65 1.47 -6.71 -12.70
N TYR A 66 0.72 -6.63 -13.79
CA TYR A 66 -0.20 -7.71 -14.20
C TYR A 66 -0.21 -7.80 -15.73
N ILE A 67 -0.65 -8.96 -16.24
CA ILE A 67 -0.82 -9.15 -17.68
C ILE A 67 -2.30 -8.99 -17.98
N ASP A 68 -2.62 -8.09 -18.90
CA ASP A 68 -4.00 -7.89 -19.36
C ASP A 68 -4.34 -9.00 -20.36
N GLU A 69 -5.40 -9.73 -20.10
CA GLU A 69 -5.81 -10.85 -20.94
C GLU A 69 -6.30 -10.38 -22.32
N ALA A 70 -6.76 -9.14 -22.41
CA ALA A 70 -7.29 -8.61 -23.66
C ALA A 70 -6.20 -8.43 -24.72
N ASP A 71 -5.01 -8.01 -24.33
CA ASP A 71 -3.92 -7.74 -25.29
C ASP A 71 -2.64 -8.52 -24.99
N GLY A 72 -2.58 -9.25 -23.88
CA GLY A 72 -1.41 -10.02 -23.50
C GLY A 72 -0.22 -9.18 -23.04
N LYS A 73 -0.43 -7.89 -22.83
CA LYS A 73 0.63 -6.97 -22.43
C LYS A 73 0.67 -6.80 -20.92
N ARG A 74 1.84 -6.37 -20.43
CA ARG A 74 2.06 -6.17 -19.00
C ARG A 74 1.90 -4.70 -18.64
N TYR A 75 1.12 -4.46 -17.56
CA TYR A 75 0.82 -3.12 -17.08
C TYR A 75 1.15 -3.01 -15.60
N LEU A 76 1.41 -1.79 -15.14
CA LEU A 76 1.61 -1.52 -13.72
C LEU A 76 0.29 -1.67 -12.97
N ARG A 77 0.35 -2.30 -11.80
CA ARG A 77 -0.81 -2.36 -10.93
C ARG A 77 -1.03 -0.99 -10.32
N ARG A 78 -2.29 -0.58 -10.25
CA ARG A 78 -2.67 0.69 -9.65
C ARG A 78 -3.06 0.47 -8.21
N TYR A 79 -2.31 1.07 -7.30
CA TYR A 79 -2.60 1.06 -5.87
C TYR A 79 -3.03 2.45 -5.44
N ASP A 80 -3.99 2.50 -4.52
CA ASP A 80 -4.47 3.80 -4.01
C ASP A 80 -3.56 4.32 -2.91
N ALA A 81 -2.89 3.43 -2.20
CA ALA A 81 -2.02 3.79 -1.09
C ALA A 81 -0.96 2.73 -0.87
N LEU A 82 0.13 3.15 -0.23
CA LEU A 82 1.15 2.23 0.28
C LEU A 82 1.05 2.21 1.80
N ARG A 83 1.10 1.01 2.38
CA ARG A 83 1.30 0.87 3.82
C ARG A 83 2.75 0.48 4.02
N LEU A 84 3.51 1.40 4.59
CA LEU A 84 4.95 1.23 4.78
C LEU A 84 5.23 0.83 6.21
N TYR A 85 5.95 -0.28 6.38
CA TYR A 85 6.30 -0.82 7.69
C TYR A 85 7.79 -0.67 7.90
N VAL A 86 8.19 -0.19 9.08
CA VAL A 86 9.59 -0.10 9.46
C VAL A 86 10.00 -1.41 10.13
N GLY A 87 10.88 -2.17 9.47
CA GLY A 87 11.37 -3.45 10.02
C GLY A 87 10.34 -4.57 9.90
N TYR A 88 10.50 -5.58 10.77
CA TYR A 88 9.73 -6.83 10.66
C TYR A 88 9.03 -7.24 11.95
N ARG A 89 9.07 -6.39 12.98
CA ARG A 89 8.42 -6.69 14.25
C ARG A 89 6.92 -6.50 14.12
N LYS A 90 6.17 -7.22 14.96
CA LYS A 90 4.71 -7.18 14.94
C LYS A 90 4.17 -5.78 15.22
N ASP A 91 4.78 -5.10 16.17
CA ASP A 91 4.34 -3.78 16.66
C ASP A 91 5.12 -2.65 16.02
N ARG A 92 5.62 -2.90 14.80
CA ARG A 92 6.48 -1.93 14.12
C ARG A 92 5.73 -0.68 13.70
N GLU A 93 6.45 0.40 13.68
CA GLU A 93 5.96 1.68 13.18
C GLU A 93 5.52 1.53 11.73
N ASN A 94 4.41 2.15 11.36
CA ASN A 94 3.92 2.07 10.00
C ASN A 94 3.14 3.32 9.63
N ALA A 95 2.95 3.53 8.34
CA ALA A 95 2.17 4.65 7.84
C ALA A 95 1.46 4.26 6.57
N LEU A 96 0.28 4.83 6.37
CA LEU A 96 -0.50 4.68 5.16
C LEU A 96 -0.36 5.97 4.36
N ILE A 97 0.20 5.88 3.15
CA ILE A 97 0.52 7.03 2.32
C ILE A 97 -0.25 6.94 1.01
N GLN A 98 -0.93 8.01 0.64
CA GLN A 98 -1.67 8.07 -0.61
C GLN A 98 -0.71 7.97 -1.80
N VAL A 99 -1.09 7.20 -2.82
CA VAL A 99 -0.37 7.16 -4.10
C VAL A 99 -1.14 8.01 -5.10
N ILE A 100 -0.53 9.06 -5.59
CA ILE A 100 -1.18 9.96 -6.55
C ILE A 100 -0.90 9.57 -7.99
N ASP A 101 0.18 8.83 -8.23
CA ASP A 101 0.51 8.36 -9.57
C ASP A 101 1.52 7.22 -9.46
N THR A 102 1.58 6.39 -10.50
CA THR A 102 2.54 5.29 -10.59
C THR A 102 3.17 5.33 -11.96
N THR A 103 4.49 5.39 -12.00
CA THR A 103 5.24 5.45 -13.27
C THR A 103 6.32 4.40 -13.29
N TYR A 104 6.90 4.18 -14.46
CA TYR A 104 7.94 3.17 -14.67
C TYR A 104 9.10 3.81 -15.41
N ASN A 105 10.31 3.58 -14.93
CA ASN A 105 11.50 4.14 -15.54
C ASN A 105 12.66 3.14 -15.40
N GLU A 106 13.07 2.55 -16.53
CA GLU A 106 14.25 1.71 -16.65
C GLU A 106 14.35 0.64 -15.56
N GLY A 107 13.30 -0.16 -15.44
CA GLY A 107 13.27 -1.26 -14.49
C GLY A 107 12.87 -0.90 -13.08
N VAL A 108 12.47 0.34 -12.85
CA VAL A 108 12.08 0.81 -11.52
C VAL A 108 10.65 1.32 -11.56
N VAL A 109 9.82 0.82 -10.64
CA VAL A 109 8.46 1.31 -10.44
C VAL A 109 8.54 2.47 -9.46
N GLU A 110 7.90 3.59 -9.82
CA GLU A 110 7.92 4.81 -9.02
C GLU A 110 6.53 5.11 -8.52
N TYR A 111 6.35 5.09 -7.20
CA TYR A 111 5.09 5.45 -6.56
C TYR A 111 5.20 6.89 -6.09
N HIS A 112 4.43 7.77 -6.72
CA HIS A 112 4.43 9.20 -6.38
C HIS A 112 3.45 9.41 -5.23
N LEU A 113 3.96 9.91 -4.12
CA LEU A 113 3.25 9.92 -2.84
C LEU A 113 2.54 11.24 -2.62
N GLY A 114 1.33 11.15 -2.09
CA GLY A 114 0.55 12.31 -1.72
C GLY A 114 0.48 12.47 -0.21
N LYS A 115 -0.75 12.51 0.32
CA LYS A 115 -0.98 12.75 1.74
C LYS A 115 -0.59 11.55 2.59
N ILE A 116 -0.13 11.83 3.80
CA ILE A 116 0.00 10.80 4.84
C ILE A 116 -1.39 10.60 5.42
N LEU A 117 -1.97 9.43 5.17
CA LEU A 117 -3.33 9.14 5.59
C LEU A 117 -3.40 8.67 7.03
N SER A 118 -2.38 7.95 7.49
CA SER A 118 -2.26 7.55 8.89
C SER A 118 -0.80 7.27 9.20
N HIS A 119 -0.43 7.40 10.47
CA HIS A 119 0.92 7.14 10.95
C HIS A 119 0.83 6.59 12.36
N GLU A 120 1.30 5.36 12.57
CA GLU A 120 1.24 4.67 13.86
C GLU A 120 2.66 4.31 14.30
N LYS A 121 2.97 4.66 15.52
CA LYS A 121 4.30 4.38 16.09
C LYS A 121 4.34 3.11 16.93
#